data_2b85a4c5ee742068209b0e9acf8f8520
#
_entry.id   2b85a4c5ee742068209b0e9acf8f8520
#
_cell.length_a   1.000
_cell.length_b   1.000
_cell.length_c   1.000
_cell.angle_alpha   90.00
_cell.angle_beta   90.00
_cell.angle_gamma   90.00
#
_symmetry.space_group_name_H-M   'P 1'
#
loop_
_entity.id
_entity.type
_entity.pdbx_description
1 polymer ?
#
loop_
_entity_poly.entity_id
_entity_poly.type
_entity_poly.pdbx_seq_one_letter_code
_entity_poly.pdbx_strand_id
1 'polypeptide(L)'
;MYPTVGGPVIVPHDVEPSVKRGGAAMREGLPAALRTWRSKPLARQGAAVYALTPSQAPMGDSDVARFLEERPELEPAVAAALRVEMRSSQWGFEDIETDSGAFGELVAAGVVERDGESYRLADPDAARAALDEETTDTEQPSLLSSRLGGIDPWPFSTDLTVMLAVALSAVVLMRITAFRSVFRAGNVVLPANDPWFYRYWVDQVAAAAGPLDPSGLAAVPPGVIDGEPLLVATLWLYTALLGGGSMASGLVLAWYPVVSACLVALLTFQFTRMLTDDPRIAVLSVVILAVVPAHVVRTSLGFADHHAFDYIWLMLTATGAMAIVRDVPDSLIPGQWSRLTWLGVVGVGTGVAGQVLAWEAGPLLVLPLVVFVPLSATLAVRDGGSPLRLLAPLTGGVGIAAIVTGIF
;
A
#
# COMPACT_ATOMS: atom_id res chain seq x y z
N MET A 1 -21.34 -9.92 46.01
CA MET A 1 -22.60 -9.48 46.65
C MET A 1 -22.86 -8.07 46.17
N TYR A 2 -23.55 -7.92 45.03
CA TYR A 2 -23.94 -6.64 44.45
C TYR A 2 -25.47 -6.52 44.54
N PRO A 3 -26.04 -5.37 44.88
CA PRO A 3 -27.48 -5.21 44.95
C PRO A 3 -28.08 -5.02 43.55
N THR A 4 -29.12 -5.81 43.28
CA THR A 4 -30.03 -5.66 42.15
C THR A 4 -30.93 -4.44 42.36
N VAL A 5 -30.86 -3.46 41.47
CA VAL A 5 -31.85 -2.39 41.36
C VAL A 5 -32.71 -2.66 40.14
N GLY A 6 -33.88 -3.20 40.35
CA GLY A 6 -34.93 -3.31 39.35
C GLY A 6 -35.80 -2.06 39.40
N GLY A 7 -35.86 -1.33 38.29
CA GLY A 7 -36.88 -0.31 38.05
C GLY A 7 -37.51 -0.53 36.66
N PRO A 8 -38.83 -0.34 36.49
CA PRO A 8 -39.51 -0.66 35.25
C PRO A 8 -39.19 0.36 34.15
N VAL A 9 -38.79 -0.15 32.98
CA VAL A 9 -38.64 0.63 31.75
C VAL A 9 -40.02 0.88 31.16
N ILE A 10 -40.44 2.14 31.15
CA ILE A 10 -41.66 2.59 30.44
C ILE A 10 -41.28 2.77 28.96
N VAL A 11 -41.87 1.91 28.09
CA VAL A 11 -41.78 2.06 26.63
C VAL A 11 -42.97 2.89 26.17
N PRO A 12 -42.77 3.99 25.46
CA PRO A 12 -43.87 4.67 24.78
C PRO A 12 -44.24 3.94 23.50
N HIS A 13 -45.50 3.55 23.40
CA HIS A 13 -46.12 3.11 22.16
C HIS A 13 -46.46 4.28 21.26
N ASP A 14 -46.49 3.99 19.94
CA ASP A 14 -47.16 4.70 18.85
C ASP A 14 -46.46 5.93 18.24
N VAL A 15 -45.70 5.68 17.17
CA VAL A 15 -45.63 6.59 16.02
C VAL A 15 -45.75 5.78 14.74
N GLU A 16 -46.92 5.85 14.08
CA GLU A 16 -47.13 5.34 12.73
C GLU A 16 -46.33 6.13 11.69
N PRO A 17 -45.74 5.49 10.65
CA PRO A 17 -45.12 6.21 9.55
C PRO A 17 -46.16 6.54 8.47
N SER A 18 -46.52 7.82 8.36
CA SER A 18 -47.28 8.35 7.23
C SER A 18 -46.40 8.45 6.00
N VAL A 19 -46.59 7.51 5.08
CA VAL A 19 -46.02 7.57 3.70
C VAL A 19 -46.80 8.61 2.90
N LYS A 20 -46.23 9.81 2.68
CA LYS A 20 -46.65 10.71 1.62
C LYS A 20 -45.72 10.59 0.42
N ARG A 21 -46.28 10.06 -0.68
CA ARG A 21 -45.76 10.17 -2.04
C ARG A 21 -45.64 11.65 -2.41
N GLY A 22 -44.43 12.11 -2.74
CA GLY A 22 -44.12 13.40 -3.32
C GLY A 22 -43.03 13.21 -4.36
N GLY A 23 -43.40 12.78 -5.55
CA GLY A 23 -42.55 12.85 -6.73
C GLY A 23 -42.61 14.25 -7.33
N ALA A 24 -41.51 14.63 -7.99
CA ALA A 24 -41.35 15.88 -8.74
C ALA A 24 -41.05 17.14 -7.91
N ALA A 25 -39.75 17.41 -7.70
CA ALA A 25 -39.11 18.73 -7.72
C ALA A 25 -37.72 18.70 -7.06
N MET A 26 -36.73 18.14 -7.76
CA MET A 26 -35.31 18.39 -7.42
C MET A 26 -34.44 18.29 -8.68
N ARG A 27 -34.72 19.14 -9.65
CA ARG A 27 -33.91 19.38 -10.84
C ARG A 27 -33.68 20.87 -11.08
N GLU A 28 -33.23 21.58 -10.05
CA GLU A 28 -32.67 22.92 -10.23
C GLU A 28 -31.72 23.19 -9.07
N GLY A 29 -30.42 23.25 -9.36
CA GLY A 29 -29.43 23.66 -8.36
C GLY A 29 -28.03 23.09 -8.48
N LEU A 30 -27.56 22.69 -9.67
CA LEU A 30 -26.15 22.40 -9.88
C LEU A 30 -25.44 23.61 -10.50
N PRO A 31 -24.30 24.06 -9.93
CA PRO A 31 -23.53 25.19 -10.47
C PRO A 31 -23.07 24.95 -11.91
N ALA A 32 -23.07 26.01 -12.71
CA ALA A 32 -22.74 26.00 -14.14
C ALA A 32 -21.34 25.49 -14.50
N ALA A 33 -20.45 25.33 -13.54
CA ALA A 33 -19.07 24.87 -13.74
C ALA A 33 -18.94 23.37 -14.12
N LEU A 34 -19.97 22.55 -13.91
CA LEU A 34 -19.92 21.11 -14.22
C LEU A 34 -20.57 20.73 -15.57
N ARG A 35 -21.04 21.70 -16.35
CA ARG A 35 -21.71 21.43 -17.67
C ARG A 35 -20.79 21.54 -18.87
N THR A 36 -19.51 21.88 -18.73
CA THR A 36 -18.60 22.12 -19.87
C THR A 36 -17.63 20.96 -20.17
N TRP A 37 -17.84 19.79 -19.56
CA TRP A 37 -16.95 18.62 -19.76
C TRP A 37 -17.51 17.59 -20.75
N ARG A 38 -18.33 18.01 -21.72
CA ARG A 38 -18.71 17.16 -22.83
C ARG A 38 -18.47 17.86 -24.15
N SER A 39 -17.62 17.22 -24.99
CA SER A 39 -17.41 17.46 -26.42
C SER A 39 -16.74 18.77 -26.83
N LYS A 40 -15.40 18.76 -26.85
CA LYS A 40 -14.67 19.48 -27.91
C LYS A 40 -14.17 18.45 -28.91
N PRO A 41 -14.56 18.51 -30.18
CA PRO A 41 -13.90 17.74 -31.22
C PRO A 41 -12.51 18.33 -31.44
N LEU A 42 -11.47 17.49 -31.39
CA LEU A 42 -10.12 17.83 -31.79
C LEU A 42 -10.15 18.22 -33.26
N ALA A 43 -9.99 19.50 -33.52
CA ALA A 43 -9.78 20.04 -34.86
C ALA A 43 -8.49 19.46 -35.43
N ARG A 44 -8.59 18.76 -36.53
CA ARG A 44 -7.50 18.41 -37.42
C ARG A 44 -6.77 19.70 -37.83
N GLN A 45 -5.57 19.94 -37.28
CA GLN A 45 -4.66 20.92 -37.83
C GLN A 45 -3.50 20.19 -38.50
N GLY A 46 -3.46 20.37 -39.83
CA GLY A 46 -2.25 20.52 -40.62
C GLY A 46 -1.29 19.34 -40.68
N ALA A 47 -1.56 18.36 -41.55
CA ALA A 47 -0.48 17.56 -42.14
C ALA A 47 0.45 18.47 -42.92
N ALA A 48 1.57 18.88 -42.33
CA ALA A 48 2.70 19.43 -43.09
C ALA A 48 3.35 18.26 -43.83
N VAL A 49 3.23 18.32 -45.17
CA VAL A 49 3.89 17.41 -46.10
C VAL A 49 5.39 17.66 -45.99
N TYR A 50 6.12 16.81 -45.26
CA TYR A 50 7.57 16.75 -45.37
C TYR A 50 7.94 15.89 -46.56
N ALA A 51 8.61 16.53 -47.51
CA ALA A 51 9.15 15.93 -48.74
C ALA A 51 10.16 14.82 -48.35
N LEU A 52 10.01 13.69 -49.04
CA LEU A 52 10.88 12.52 -48.97
C LEU A 52 12.33 12.91 -49.33
N THR A 53 13.23 12.82 -48.37
CA THR A 53 14.66 12.70 -48.62
C THR A 53 15.06 11.22 -48.68
N PRO A 54 16.08 10.83 -49.45
CA PRO A 54 16.35 9.42 -49.76
C PRO A 54 16.83 8.65 -48.54
N SER A 55 16.42 7.39 -48.46
CA SER A 55 16.87 6.32 -47.59
C SER A 55 18.34 6.45 -47.20
N GLN A 56 18.60 6.76 -45.94
CA GLN A 56 19.91 6.55 -45.33
C GLN A 56 20.06 5.08 -44.98
N ALA A 57 21.26 4.52 -45.13
CA ALA A 57 21.55 3.14 -44.73
C ALA A 57 21.31 2.99 -43.22
N PRO A 58 20.91 1.80 -42.75
CA PRO A 58 20.66 1.56 -41.33
C PRO A 58 21.92 1.90 -40.50
N MET A 59 21.70 2.59 -39.37
CA MET A 59 22.76 2.93 -38.41
C MET A 59 23.30 1.65 -37.77
N GLY A 60 24.64 1.50 -37.71
CA GLY A 60 25.28 0.38 -37.00
C GLY A 60 25.54 0.68 -35.52
N ASP A 61 25.99 -0.34 -34.75
CA ASP A 61 26.20 -0.29 -33.29
C ASP A 61 26.93 0.97 -32.80
N SER A 62 28.01 1.36 -33.49
CA SER A 62 28.81 2.56 -33.15
C SER A 62 28.13 3.89 -33.45
N ASP A 63 27.06 3.88 -34.23
CA ASP A 63 26.40 5.11 -34.70
C ASP A 63 25.28 5.53 -33.73
N VAL A 64 24.55 4.57 -33.10
CA VAL A 64 23.53 4.86 -32.09
C VAL A 64 24.16 5.37 -30.80
N ALA A 65 25.28 4.76 -30.35
CA ALA A 65 26.00 5.21 -29.17
C ALA A 65 26.51 6.66 -29.35
N ARG A 66 27.14 6.96 -30.51
CA ARG A 66 27.59 8.33 -30.82
C ARG A 66 26.45 9.34 -30.92
N PHE A 67 25.29 8.91 -31.46
CA PHE A 67 24.11 9.76 -31.53
C PHE A 67 23.62 10.14 -30.12
N LEU A 68 23.63 9.21 -29.15
CA LEU A 68 23.26 9.47 -27.77
C LEU A 68 24.30 10.30 -27.02
N GLU A 69 25.62 10.11 -27.28
CA GLU A 69 26.66 11.00 -26.76
C GLU A 69 26.47 12.45 -27.19
N GLU A 70 26.05 12.68 -28.45
CA GLU A 70 25.80 14.03 -29.01
C GLU A 70 24.44 14.60 -28.53
N ARG A 71 23.49 13.75 -28.18
CA ARG A 71 22.10 14.09 -27.84
C ARG A 71 21.57 13.31 -26.62
N PRO A 72 22.15 13.52 -25.44
CA PRO A 72 21.74 12.75 -24.23
C PRO A 72 20.28 12.99 -23.84
N GLU A 73 19.68 14.10 -24.25
CA GLU A 73 18.27 14.38 -24.01
C GLU A 73 17.29 13.41 -24.73
N LEU A 74 17.77 12.69 -25.75
CA LEU A 74 16.97 11.71 -26.51
C LEU A 74 17.07 10.28 -25.98
N GLU A 75 17.93 10.01 -25.01
CA GLU A 75 18.09 8.71 -24.36
C GLU A 75 16.74 8.14 -23.84
N PRO A 76 15.87 8.92 -23.12
CA PRO A 76 14.55 8.42 -22.70
C PRO A 76 13.67 8.02 -23.87
N ALA A 77 13.77 8.69 -25.02
CA ALA A 77 12.99 8.39 -26.21
C ALA A 77 13.48 7.10 -26.91
N VAL A 78 14.79 6.87 -26.98
CA VAL A 78 15.38 5.60 -27.48
C VAL A 78 15.00 4.45 -26.56
N ALA A 79 15.06 4.63 -25.24
CA ALA A 79 14.64 3.63 -24.26
C ALA A 79 13.15 3.32 -24.35
N ALA A 80 12.30 4.30 -24.65
CA ALA A 80 10.88 4.10 -24.88
C ALA A 80 10.63 3.31 -26.15
N ALA A 81 11.32 3.64 -27.27
CA ALA A 81 11.23 2.90 -28.52
C ALA A 81 11.66 1.43 -28.36
N LEU A 82 12.77 1.19 -27.66
CA LEU A 82 13.26 -0.17 -27.40
C LEU A 82 12.25 -0.99 -26.59
N ARG A 83 11.59 -0.40 -25.58
CA ARG A 83 10.55 -1.08 -24.79
C ARG A 83 9.33 -1.49 -25.62
N VAL A 84 8.93 -0.67 -26.57
CA VAL A 84 7.80 -0.98 -27.46
C VAL A 84 8.22 -2.04 -28.48
N GLU A 85 9.40 -1.92 -29.11
CA GLU A 85 9.95 -2.91 -30.02
C GLU A 85 10.04 -4.31 -29.41
N MET A 86 10.40 -4.42 -28.12
CA MET A 86 10.44 -5.69 -27.40
C MET A 86 9.06 -6.35 -27.19
N ARG A 87 7.97 -5.57 -27.31
CA ARG A 87 6.58 -6.07 -27.18
C ARG A 87 5.97 -6.39 -28.53
N SER A 88 6.30 -5.62 -29.56
CA SER A 88 5.78 -5.74 -30.92
C SER A 88 6.81 -5.21 -31.91
N SER A 89 7.15 -5.98 -32.92
CA SER A 89 8.09 -5.57 -33.98
C SER A 89 7.52 -4.54 -34.97
N GLN A 90 6.25 -4.20 -34.85
CA GLN A 90 5.58 -3.13 -35.59
C GLN A 90 4.67 -2.37 -34.63
N TRP A 91 4.85 -1.05 -34.52
CA TRP A 91 4.13 -0.19 -33.57
C TRP A 91 3.85 1.20 -34.19
N GLY A 92 2.85 1.89 -33.65
CA GLY A 92 2.48 3.24 -34.06
C GLY A 92 3.13 4.31 -33.16
N PHE A 93 3.05 5.57 -33.56
CA PHE A 93 3.49 6.69 -32.72
C PHE A 93 2.73 6.76 -31.38
N GLU A 94 1.47 6.32 -31.37
CA GLU A 94 0.63 6.28 -30.17
C GLU A 94 1.05 5.21 -29.14
N ASP A 95 1.88 4.24 -29.56
CA ASP A 95 2.34 3.15 -28.68
C ASP A 95 3.61 3.53 -27.91
N ILE A 96 4.28 4.64 -28.28
CA ILE A 96 5.51 5.10 -27.67
C ILE A 96 5.27 6.30 -26.75
N GLU A 97 5.75 6.20 -25.50
CA GLU A 97 5.66 7.28 -24.51
C GLU A 97 6.78 8.32 -24.72
N THR A 98 6.66 9.13 -25.77
CA THR A 98 7.58 10.23 -26.05
C THR A 98 6.88 11.41 -26.72
N ASP A 99 7.48 12.60 -26.68
CA ASP A 99 6.93 13.75 -27.39
C ASP A 99 7.22 13.67 -28.90
N SER A 100 6.40 14.36 -29.69
CA SER A 100 6.49 14.33 -31.15
C SER A 100 7.79 14.95 -31.71
N GLY A 101 8.46 15.82 -30.95
CA GLY A 101 9.75 16.41 -31.32
C GLY A 101 10.85 15.39 -31.21
N ALA A 102 11.01 14.76 -30.03
CA ALA A 102 11.98 13.71 -29.81
C ALA A 102 11.77 12.53 -30.78
N PHE A 103 10.51 12.10 -30.98
CA PHE A 103 10.20 11.07 -31.97
C PHE A 103 10.62 11.43 -33.37
N GLY A 104 10.35 12.67 -33.80
CA GLY A 104 10.77 13.17 -35.11
C GLY A 104 12.28 13.18 -35.30
N GLU A 105 13.04 13.47 -34.25
CA GLU A 105 14.52 13.43 -34.25
C GLU A 105 15.05 11.99 -34.36
N LEU A 106 14.45 11.01 -33.68
CA LEU A 106 14.81 9.58 -33.83
C LEU A 106 14.60 9.08 -35.26
N VAL A 107 13.48 9.48 -35.88
CA VAL A 107 13.19 9.14 -37.29
C VAL A 107 14.16 9.86 -38.23
N ALA A 108 14.45 11.16 -38.01
CA ALA A 108 15.38 11.92 -38.82
C ALA A 108 16.82 11.40 -38.73
N ALA A 109 17.21 10.89 -37.58
CA ALA A 109 18.53 10.27 -37.35
C ALA A 109 18.61 8.83 -37.90
N GLY A 110 17.50 8.21 -38.28
CA GLY A 110 17.50 6.84 -38.75
C GLY A 110 17.59 5.78 -37.65
N VAL A 111 17.42 6.17 -36.39
CA VAL A 111 17.30 5.26 -35.24
C VAL A 111 15.98 4.51 -35.27
N VAL A 112 14.91 5.19 -35.71
CA VAL A 112 13.60 4.62 -35.96
C VAL A 112 13.29 4.69 -37.44
N GLU A 113 12.91 3.57 -38.04
CA GLU A 113 12.53 3.47 -39.45
C GLU A 113 11.01 3.33 -39.57
N ARG A 114 10.47 3.88 -40.66
CA ARG A 114 9.07 3.71 -41.01
C ARG A 114 8.91 2.49 -41.90
N ASP A 115 8.04 1.57 -41.52
CA ASP A 115 7.65 0.39 -42.28
C ASP A 115 6.15 0.42 -42.59
N GLY A 116 5.81 1.01 -43.75
CA GLY A 116 4.43 1.23 -44.19
C GLY A 116 3.69 2.26 -43.32
N GLU A 117 2.69 1.82 -42.57
CA GLU A 117 1.94 2.64 -41.60
C GLU A 117 2.48 2.52 -40.18
N SER A 118 3.46 1.64 -39.95
CA SER A 118 4.07 1.35 -38.65
C SER A 118 5.52 1.86 -38.59
N TYR A 119 6.13 1.74 -37.41
CA TYR A 119 7.51 2.07 -37.14
C TYR A 119 8.23 0.86 -36.52
N ARG A 120 9.55 0.84 -36.63
CA ARG A 120 10.43 -0.14 -35.97
C ARG A 120 11.77 0.50 -35.64
N LEU A 121 12.54 -0.05 -34.71
CA LEU A 121 13.96 0.33 -34.53
C LEU A 121 14.79 -0.22 -35.70
N ALA A 122 15.68 0.62 -36.22
CA ALA A 122 16.58 0.22 -37.29
C ALA A 122 17.55 -0.90 -36.84
N ASP A 123 18.06 -0.79 -35.62
CA ASP A 123 18.88 -1.80 -34.95
C ASP A 123 18.55 -1.86 -33.44
N PRO A 124 17.71 -2.81 -33.01
CA PRO A 124 17.34 -2.96 -31.60
C PRO A 124 18.51 -3.38 -30.70
N ASP A 125 19.49 -4.13 -31.25
CA ASP A 125 20.64 -4.60 -30.47
C ASP A 125 21.66 -3.47 -30.26
N ALA A 126 21.87 -2.64 -31.27
CA ALA A 126 22.65 -1.40 -31.16
C ALA A 126 22.03 -0.41 -30.16
N ALA A 127 20.70 -0.22 -30.19
CA ALA A 127 20.01 0.63 -29.24
C ALA A 127 20.14 0.10 -27.79
N ARG A 128 20.10 -1.22 -27.61
CA ARG A 128 20.31 -1.84 -26.29
C ARG A 128 21.75 -1.65 -25.80
N ALA A 129 22.74 -1.92 -26.65
CA ALA A 129 24.16 -1.76 -26.31
C ALA A 129 24.49 -0.32 -25.93
N ALA A 130 23.98 0.68 -26.68
CA ALA A 130 24.20 2.09 -26.40
C ALA A 130 23.59 2.54 -25.07
N LEU A 131 22.44 1.98 -24.66
CA LEU A 131 21.81 2.27 -23.36
C LEU A 131 22.50 1.53 -22.20
N ASP A 132 23.16 0.38 -22.45
CA ASP A 132 23.85 -0.41 -21.42
C ASP A 132 25.29 0.11 -21.16
N GLU A 133 25.94 0.78 -22.12
CA GLU A 133 27.30 1.32 -21.95
C GLU A 133 27.37 2.49 -20.94
N GLU A 134 26.30 3.25 -20.76
CA GLU A 134 26.26 4.36 -19.80
C GLU A 134 26.10 3.88 -18.34
N THR A 135 25.83 2.60 -18.11
CA THR A 135 25.70 1.99 -16.77
C THR A 135 26.98 1.31 -16.25
N THR A 136 28.11 1.37 -16.98
CA THR A 136 29.31 0.57 -16.66
C THR A 136 30.42 1.32 -15.92
N ASP A 137 30.12 2.39 -15.23
CA ASP A 137 31.07 2.97 -14.27
C ASP A 137 30.51 2.87 -12.87
N THR A 138 30.65 1.70 -12.23
CA THR A 138 30.84 1.55 -10.78
C THR A 138 30.78 0.06 -10.35
N GLU A 139 31.92 -0.41 -9.80
CA GLU A 139 32.08 -1.52 -8.86
C GLU A 139 31.58 -2.93 -9.25
N GLN A 140 32.52 -3.85 -9.37
CA GLN A 140 32.28 -5.30 -9.43
C GLN A 140 31.44 -5.75 -8.20
N PRO A 141 30.22 -6.26 -8.38
CA PRO A 141 29.41 -6.77 -7.26
C PRO A 141 30.02 -8.06 -6.73
N SER A 142 30.11 -8.13 -5.41
CA SER A 142 30.52 -9.37 -4.71
C SER A 142 29.53 -10.50 -5.02
N LEU A 143 30.01 -11.76 -5.03
CA LEU A 143 29.24 -12.97 -5.36
C LEU A 143 27.98 -13.19 -4.47
N LEU A 144 27.84 -12.44 -3.38
CA LEU A 144 26.64 -12.42 -2.54
C LEU A 144 25.53 -11.53 -3.10
N SER A 145 25.87 -10.43 -3.80
CA SER A 145 24.89 -9.51 -4.38
C SER A 145 24.23 -10.08 -5.64
N SER A 146 24.90 -10.96 -6.39
CA SER A 146 24.33 -11.61 -7.58
C SER A 146 23.27 -12.68 -7.25
N ARG A 147 23.22 -13.20 -6.03
CA ARG A 147 22.18 -14.16 -5.58
C ARG A 147 20.94 -13.49 -4.97
N LEU A 148 21.05 -12.26 -4.53
CA LEU A 148 19.94 -11.46 -4.02
C LEU A 148 19.35 -10.52 -5.10
N GLY A 149 19.63 -10.83 -6.38
CA GLY A 149 19.11 -10.17 -7.59
C GLY A 149 18.39 -8.84 -7.35
N GLY A 150 19.12 -7.73 -7.49
CA GLY A 150 18.57 -6.41 -7.80
C GLY A 150 17.34 -5.95 -7.01
N ILE A 151 17.27 -6.23 -5.71
CA ILE A 151 16.38 -5.44 -4.85
C ILE A 151 17.21 -4.22 -4.46
N ASP A 152 17.00 -3.12 -5.16
CA ASP A 152 17.40 -1.84 -4.61
C ASP A 152 16.68 -1.72 -3.26
N PRO A 153 17.40 -1.80 -2.12
CA PRO A 153 16.75 -1.84 -0.81
C PRO A 153 15.97 -0.55 -0.53
N TRP A 154 16.18 0.49 -1.33
CA TRP A 154 15.49 1.77 -1.18
C TRP A 154 15.24 2.45 -2.55
N PRO A 155 14.12 2.11 -3.22
CA PRO A 155 13.82 2.59 -4.58
C PRO A 155 13.33 4.06 -4.61
N PHE A 156 13.62 4.86 -3.58
CA PHE A 156 13.13 6.22 -3.45
C PHE A 156 14.25 7.23 -3.65
N SER A 157 13.96 8.32 -4.38
CA SER A 157 14.84 9.47 -4.45
C SER A 157 15.11 10.03 -3.04
N THR A 158 16.27 10.68 -2.87
CA THR A 158 16.63 11.31 -1.60
C THR A 158 15.55 12.29 -1.13
N ASP A 159 14.96 13.06 -2.04
CA ASP A 159 13.92 14.04 -1.74
C ASP A 159 12.65 13.37 -1.18
N LEU A 160 12.20 12.27 -1.79
CA LEU A 160 11.05 11.53 -1.32
C LEU A 160 11.31 10.91 0.06
N THR A 161 12.52 10.40 0.28
CA THR A 161 12.94 9.88 1.58
C THR A 161 12.88 10.94 2.67
N VAL A 162 13.39 12.13 2.38
CA VAL A 162 13.34 13.26 3.33
C VAL A 162 11.88 13.69 3.59
N MET A 163 11.07 13.82 2.54
CA MET A 163 9.65 14.18 2.68
C MET A 163 8.89 13.15 3.55
N LEU A 164 9.11 11.86 3.32
CA LEU A 164 8.50 10.78 4.11
C LEU A 164 9.01 10.80 5.56
N ALA A 165 10.31 11.02 5.79
CA ALA A 165 10.88 11.13 7.13
C ALA A 165 10.28 12.32 7.91
N VAL A 166 10.08 13.46 7.26
CA VAL A 166 9.41 14.64 7.86
C VAL A 166 7.96 14.31 8.19
N ALA A 167 7.22 13.66 7.28
CA ALA A 167 5.83 13.26 7.52
C ALA A 167 5.71 12.25 8.69
N LEU A 168 6.61 11.26 8.76
CA LEU A 168 6.66 10.31 9.89
C LEU A 168 7.05 11.00 11.21
N SER A 169 7.95 11.99 11.15
CA SER A 169 8.28 12.80 12.33
C SER A 169 7.05 13.57 12.83
N ALA A 170 6.23 14.09 11.93
CA ALA A 170 4.96 14.72 12.32
C ALA A 170 4.00 13.69 12.96
N VAL A 171 3.93 12.45 12.44
CA VAL A 171 3.16 11.36 13.06
C VAL A 171 3.63 11.14 14.50
N VAL A 172 4.93 11.01 14.73
CA VAL A 172 5.48 10.81 16.09
C VAL A 172 5.20 12.00 16.99
N LEU A 173 5.50 13.23 16.53
CA LEU A 173 5.34 14.46 17.33
C LEU A 173 3.90 14.63 17.82
N MET A 174 2.92 14.37 16.97
CA MET A 174 1.49 14.47 17.35
C MET A 174 1.09 13.44 18.41
N ARG A 175 1.78 12.30 18.50
CA ARG A 175 1.44 11.24 19.46
C ARG A 175 2.19 11.34 20.80
N ILE A 176 3.36 11.98 20.82
CA ILE A 176 4.15 12.13 22.05
C ILE A 176 3.78 13.37 22.86
N THR A 177 2.73 14.09 22.50
CA THR A 177 2.28 15.29 23.24
C THR A 177 2.01 15.01 24.71
N ALA A 178 1.59 13.78 25.04
CA ALA A 178 1.37 13.29 26.41
C ALA A 178 2.65 12.86 27.17
N PHE A 179 3.85 13.06 26.59
CA PHE A 179 5.11 12.51 27.14
C PHE A 179 5.30 12.82 28.63
N ARG A 180 5.12 14.08 29.04
CA ARG A 180 5.29 14.50 30.44
C ARG A 180 4.22 13.95 31.39
N SER A 181 3.06 13.57 30.88
CA SER A 181 1.99 12.96 31.68
C SER A 181 2.18 11.46 31.82
N VAL A 182 2.81 10.80 30.86
CA VAL A 182 3.11 9.36 30.87
C VAL A 182 4.38 9.08 31.65
N PHE A 183 5.44 9.87 31.47
CA PHE A 183 6.70 9.67 32.15
C PHE A 183 6.83 10.66 33.32
N ARG A 184 6.58 10.19 34.54
CA ARG A 184 6.61 11.02 35.80
C ARG A 184 7.44 10.38 36.86
N ALA A 185 8.38 11.15 37.41
CA ALA A 185 9.19 10.75 38.57
C ALA A 185 9.83 9.34 38.43
N GLY A 186 10.33 9.02 37.24
CA GLY A 186 10.93 7.72 36.91
C GLY A 186 9.96 6.56 36.71
N ASN A 187 8.66 6.84 36.70
CA ASN A 187 7.62 5.83 36.49
C ASN A 187 6.88 6.04 35.16
N VAL A 188 6.31 4.96 34.60
CA VAL A 188 5.39 4.99 33.48
C VAL A 188 3.96 4.97 34.02
N VAL A 189 3.22 6.06 33.79
CA VAL A 189 1.82 6.23 34.19
C VAL A 189 0.96 6.20 32.94
N LEU A 190 0.15 5.17 32.80
CA LEU A 190 -0.73 4.98 31.64
C LEU A 190 -2.05 5.76 31.85
N PRO A 191 -2.58 6.42 30.78
CA PRO A 191 -3.63 7.42 30.94
C PRO A 191 -5.08 6.88 30.98
N ALA A 192 -5.29 5.58 30.76
CA ALA A 192 -6.62 4.95 30.66
C ALA A 192 -6.67 3.58 31.35
N ASN A 193 -7.87 2.98 31.45
CA ASN A 193 -8.07 1.68 32.10
C ASN A 193 -7.49 0.53 31.27
N ASP A 194 -7.75 0.52 29.95
CA ASP A 194 -7.31 -0.55 29.07
C ASP A 194 -5.78 -0.75 29.05
N PRO A 195 -4.96 0.29 28.98
CA PRO A 195 -3.52 0.16 29.15
C PRO A 195 -3.08 -0.53 30.46
N TRP A 196 -3.77 -0.26 31.56
CA TRP A 196 -3.49 -0.92 32.83
C TRP A 196 -3.95 -2.36 32.86
N PHE A 197 -5.07 -2.68 32.21
CA PHE A 197 -5.56 -4.06 32.02
C PHE A 197 -4.55 -4.91 31.25
N TYR A 198 -4.04 -4.44 30.10
CA TYR A 198 -3.01 -5.16 29.35
C TYR A 198 -1.71 -5.26 30.14
N ARG A 199 -1.30 -4.18 30.81
CA ARG A 199 -0.10 -4.22 31.66
C ARG A 199 -0.18 -5.29 32.72
N TYR A 200 -1.33 -5.37 33.41
CA TYR A 200 -1.55 -6.38 34.43
C TYR A 200 -1.37 -7.79 33.86
N TRP A 201 -1.99 -8.11 32.74
CA TRP A 201 -1.85 -9.44 32.16
C TRP A 201 -0.46 -9.74 31.61
N VAL A 202 0.22 -8.78 30.98
CA VAL A 202 1.60 -8.91 30.53
C VAL A 202 2.53 -9.21 31.72
N ASP A 203 2.34 -8.51 32.84
CA ASP A 203 3.13 -8.73 34.06
C ASP A 203 2.82 -10.12 34.70
N GLN A 204 1.54 -10.60 34.63
CA GLN A 204 1.15 -11.95 35.09
C GLN A 204 1.80 -13.04 34.23
N VAL A 205 1.77 -12.91 32.91
CA VAL A 205 2.42 -13.86 31.99
C VAL A 205 3.93 -13.95 32.29
N ALA A 206 4.58 -12.79 32.43
CA ALA A 206 6.01 -12.74 32.73
C ALA A 206 6.36 -13.37 34.11
N ALA A 207 5.48 -13.23 35.08
CA ALA A 207 5.68 -13.80 36.41
C ALA A 207 5.46 -15.33 36.49
N ALA A 208 4.58 -15.86 35.61
CA ALA A 208 4.18 -17.26 35.65
C ALA A 208 5.25 -18.24 35.13
N ALA A 209 6.00 -17.87 34.05
CA ALA A 209 6.88 -18.83 33.39
C ALA A 209 8.28 -18.27 33.04
N GLY A 210 8.58 -17.02 33.37
CA GLY A 210 9.83 -16.37 32.98
C GLY A 210 9.78 -15.61 31.66
N PRO A 211 10.83 -14.86 31.30
CA PRO A 211 10.75 -13.78 30.35
C PRO A 211 10.49 -14.22 28.90
N LEU A 212 10.88 -15.41 28.48
CA LEU A 212 10.70 -15.89 27.09
C LEU A 212 10.00 -17.24 27.01
N ASP A 213 9.38 -17.70 28.07
CA ASP A 213 8.63 -18.96 28.10
C ASP A 213 7.15 -18.72 27.74
N PRO A 214 6.68 -19.16 26.55
CA PRO A 214 5.30 -18.94 26.13
C PRO A 214 4.27 -19.70 26.97
N SER A 215 4.69 -20.67 27.81
CA SER A 215 3.78 -21.36 28.74
C SER A 215 3.15 -20.40 29.76
N GLY A 216 3.78 -19.23 30.01
CA GLY A 216 3.20 -18.16 30.80
C GLY A 216 1.87 -17.61 30.27
N LEU A 217 1.60 -17.71 28.98
CA LEU A 217 0.31 -17.31 28.40
C LEU A 217 -0.87 -18.12 28.95
N ALA A 218 -0.63 -19.35 29.42
CA ALA A 218 -1.64 -20.15 30.10
C ALA A 218 -2.09 -19.59 31.46
N ALA A 219 -1.36 -18.60 32.02
CA ALA A 219 -1.77 -17.90 33.24
C ALA A 219 -2.87 -16.86 32.99
N VAL A 220 -3.10 -16.47 31.72
CA VAL A 220 -4.18 -15.55 31.33
C VAL A 220 -5.48 -16.34 31.23
N PRO A 221 -6.58 -15.90 31.90
CA PRO A 221 -7.84 -16.58 31.81
C PRO A 221 -8.38 -16.66 30.37
N PRO A 222 -9.05 -17.76 29.97
CA PRO A 222 -9.62 -17.90 28.63
C PRO A 222 -10.45 -16.70 28.19
N GLY A 223 -11.32 -16.16 29.05
CA GLY A 223 -12.14 -15.00 28.69
C GLY A 223 -11.37 -13.69 28.42
N VAL A 224 -10.07 -13.67 28.68
CA VAL A 224 -9.18 -12.53 28.33
C VAL A 224 -8.39 -12.86 27.05
N ILE A 225 -7.80 -14.07 27.01
CA ILE A 225 -6.96 -14.48 25.89
C ILE A 225 -7.77 -14.80 24.65
N ASP A 226 -8.98 -15.33 24.77
CA ASP A 226 -9.85 -15.66 23.65
C ASP A 226 -10.35 -14.42 22.89
N GLY A 227 -10.40 -13.26 23.56
CA GLY A 227 -10.81 -12.00 22.95
C GLY A 227 -9.69 -11.31 22.16
N GLU A 228 -8.45 -11.34 22.69
CA GLU A 228 -7.32 -10.55 22.16
C GLU A 228 -5.97 -11.31 22.24
N PRO A 229 -5.91 -12.56 21.78
CA PRO A 229 -4.75 -13.43 22.00
C PRO A 229 -3.47 -12.86 21.38
N LEU A 230 -3.58 -12.30 20.18
CA LEU A 230 -2.44 -11.76 19.44
C LEU A 230 -1.88 -10.49 20.09
N LEU A 231 -2.76 -9.62 20.61
CA LEU A 231 -2.34 -8.38 21.26
C LEU A 231 -1.58 -8.67 22.56
N VAL A 232 -2.16 -9.47 23.46
CA VAL A 232 -1.52 -9.82 24.74
C VAL A 232 -0.20 -10.54 24.51
N ALA A 233 -0.15 -11.53 23.61
CA ALA A 233 1.08 -12.26 23.27
C ALA A 233 2.17 -11.33 22.68
N THR A 234 1.80 -10.38 21.85
CA THR A 234 2.73 -9.42 21.24
C THR A 234 3.31 -8.47 22.28
N LEU A 235 2.49 -7.91 23.15
CA LEU A 235 2.93 -7.02 24.22
C LEU A 235 3.84 -7.75 25.22
N TRP A 236 3.49 -8.99 25.60
CA TRP A 236 4.35 -9.84 26.41
C TRP A 236 5.69 -10.11 25.73
N LEU A 237 5.70 -10.52 24.45
CA LEU A 237 6.94 -10.80 23.73
C LEU A 237 7.87 -9.59 23.69
N TYR A 238 7.34 -8.39 23.40
CA TYR A 238 8.15 -7.17 23.37
C TYR A 238 8.67 -6.82 24.77
N THR A 239 7.85 -7.04 25.80
CA THR A 239 8.29 -6.86 27.19
C THR A 239 9.42 -7.82 27.53
N ALA A 240 9.33 -9.08 27.15
CA ALA A 240 10.35 -10.09 27.35
C ALA A 240 11.66 -9.75 26.61
N LEU A 241 11.56 -9.29 25.36
CA LEU A 241 12.72 -8.87 24.55
C LEU A 241 13.45 -7.63 25.15
N LEU A 242 12.74 -6.78 25.89
CA LEU A 242 13.34 -5.66 26.64
C LEU A 242 13.87 -6.05 28.03
N GLY A 243 13.97 -7.35 28.32
CA GLY A 243 14.53 -7.88 29.58
C GLY A 243 13.48 -8.16 30.64
N GLY A 244 12.21 -7.97 30.41
CA GLY A 244 11.10 -8.24 31.33
C GLY A 244 10.96 -7.22 32.46
N GLY A 245 10.01 -7.49 33.37
CA GLY A 245 9.74 -6.67 34.54
C GLY A 245 8.88 -5.43 34.29
N SER A 246 8.42 -4.82 35.35
CA SER A 246 7.40 -3.76 35.34
C SER A 246 7.83 -2.47 34.60
N MET A 247 9.12 -2.17 34.51
CA MET A 247 9.62 -1.04 33.73
C MET A 247 9.53 -1.35 32.23
N ALA A 248 9.92 -2.56 31.81
CA ALA A 248 9.86 -3.00 30.43
C ALA A 248 8.40 -3.05 29.92
N SER A 249 7.48 -3.64 30.70
CA SER A 249 6.05 -3.66 30.35
C SER A 249 5.48 -2.23 30.24
N GLY A 250 5.82 -1.37 31.20
CA GLY A 250 5.44 0.04 31.13
C GLY A 250 5.93 0.74 29.87
N LEU A 251 7.20 0.55 29.47
CA LEU A 251 7.78 1.13 28.26
C LEU A 251 7.11 0.58 26.99
N VAL A 252 6.90 -0.74 26.91
CA VAL A 252 6.21 -1.37 25.78
C VAL A 252 4.83 -0.76 25.62
N LEU A 253 4.01 -0.74 26.68
CA LEU A 253 2.65 -0.20 26.60
C LEU A 253 2.62 1.29 26.34
N ALA A 254 3.63 2.04 26.76
CA ALA A 254 3.73 3.45 26.43
C ALA A 254 4.00 3.70 24.95
N TRP A 255 4.91 2.94 24.34
CA TRP A 255 5.42 3.22 22.99
C TRP A 255 4.76 2.43 21.87
N TYR A 256 4.17 1.24 22.14
CA TYR A 256 3.60 0.44 21.06
C TYR A 256 2.53 1.18 20.23
N PRO A 257 1.65 2.05 20.81
CA PRO A 257 0.67 2.77 19.98
C PRO A 257 1.35 3.74 19.01
N VAL A 258 2.46 4.37 19.42
CA VAL A 258 3.24 5.29 18.56
C VAL A 258 3.92 4.51 17.43
N VAL A 259 4.52 3.35 17.76
CA VAL A 259 5.14 2.46 16.75
C VAL A 259 4.08 1.96 15.78
N SER A 260 2.92 1.54 16.29
CA SER A 260 1.78 1.13 15.45
C SER A 260 1.34 2.25 14.50
N ALA A 261 1.26 3.50 14.99
CA ALA A 261 0.91 4.64 14.14
C ALA A 261 1.93 4.86 13.01
N CYS A 262 3.22 4.66 13.26
CA CYS A 262 4.24 4.76 12.22
C CYS A 262 4.11 3.63 11.18
N LEU A 263 3.82 2.40 11.60
CA LEU A 263 3.57 1.27 10.70
C LEU A 263 2.32 1.51 9.84
N VAL A 264 1.24 1.99 10.43
CA VAL A 264 0.01 2.38 9.72
C VAL A 264 0.30 3.49 8.71
N ALA A 265 1.11 4.48 9.08
CA ALA A 265 1.52 5.56 8.20
C ALA A 265 2.32 5.06 6.98
N LEU A 266 3.24 4.12 7.18
CA LEU A 266 4.00 3.48 6.09
C LEU A 266 3.09 2.64 5.17
N LEU A 267 2.15 1.89 5.74
CA LEU A 267 1.16 1.14 4.96
C LEU A 267 0.23 2.08 4.20
N THR A 268 -0.20 3.20 4.81
CA THR A 268 -1.00 4.24 4.15
C THR A 268 -0.24 4.87 2.99
N PHE A 269 1.05 5.19 3.18
CA PHE A 269 1.93 5.67 2.11
C PHE A 269 1.98 4.66 0.95
N GLN A 270 2.26 3.40 1.24
CA GLN A 270 2.37 2.35 0.22
C GLN A 270 1.04 2.11 -0.50
N PHE A 271 -0.07 2.07 0.23
CA PHE A 271 -1.41 1.95 -0.33
C PHE A 271 -1.73 3.11 -1.29
N THR A 272 -1.52 4.35 -0.82
CA THR A 272 -1.81 5.55 -1.62
C THR A 272 -0.92 5.61 -2.85
N ARG A 273 0.36 5.25 -2.72
CA ARG A 273 1.30 5.18 -3.85
C ARG A 273 0.84 4.17 -4.91
N MET A 274 0.34 3.00 -4.49
CA MET A 274 -0.22 2.03 -5.43
C MET A 274 -1.53 2.51 -6.07
N LEU A 275 -2.31 3.33 -5.37
CA LEU A 275 -3.59 3.84 -5.85
C LEU A 275 -3.43 4.99 -6.87
N THR A 276 -2.46 5.89 -6.66
CA THR A 276 -2.34 7.16 -7.40
C THR A 276 -1.13 7.25 -8.31
N ASP A 277 -0.16 6.34 -8.16
CA ASP A 277 1.17 6.37 -8.79
C ASP A 277 1.98 7.65 -8.51
N ASP A 278 1.47 8.59 -7.69
CA ASP A 278 2.14 9.82 -7.30
C ASP A 278 2.66 9.73 -5.86
N PRO A 279 4.00 9.72 -5.67
CA PRO A 279 4.59 9.64 -4.34
C PRO A 279 4.33 10.88 -3.47
N ARG A 280 4.03 12.04 -4.07
CA ARG A 280 3.73 13.28 -3.33
C ARG A 280 2.35 13.19 -2.67
N ILE A 281 1.37 12.62 -3.39
CA ILE A 281 0.03 12.35 -2.85
C ILE A 281 0.14 11.31 -1.72
N ALA A 282 1.00 10.32 -1.88
CA ALA A 282 1.25 9.32 -0.84
C ALA A 282 1.87 9.93 0.43
N VAL A 283 2.83 10.87 0.31
CA VAL A 283 3.35 11.61 1.47
C VAL A 283 2.26 12.48 2.10
N LEU A 284 1.46 13.18 1.29
CA LEU A 284 0.35 14.01 1.80
C LEU A 284 -0.65 13.16 2.61
N SER A 285 -0.94 11.94 2.19
CA SER A 285 -1.83 11.04 2.95
C SER A 285 -1.29 10.73 4.36
N VAL A 286 0.04 10.58 4.50
CA VAL A 286 0.70 10.42 5.81
C VAL A 286 0.59 11.68 6.66
N VAL A 287 0.77 12.86 6.06
CA VAL A 287 0.60 14.15 6.76
C VAL A 287 -0.84 14.32 7.25
N ILE A 288 -1.83 13.98 6.43
CA ILE A 288 -3.23 13.99 6.84
C ILE A 288 -3.45 13.02 8.00
N LEU A 289 -2.97 11.77 7.89
CA LEU A 289 -3.08 10.77 8.96
C LEU A 289 -2.43 11.25 10.27
N ALA A 290 -1.34 12.04 10.19
CA ALA A 290 -0.66 12.58 11.35
C ALA A 290 -1.59 13.44 12.23
N VAL A 291 -2.57 14.12 11.62
CA VAL A 291 -3.46 15.09 12.31
C VAL A 291 -4.91 14.63 12.43
N VAL A 292 -5.31 13.44 11.92
CA VAL A 292 -6.67 12.90 12.10
C VAL A 292 -6.96 12.69 13.59
N PRO A 293 -7.91 13.43 14.21
CA PRO A 293 -8.05 13.43 15.66
C PRO A 293 -8.34 12.04 16.26
N ALA A 294 -9.23 11.27 15.65
CA ALA A 294 -9.60 9.93 16.13
C ALA A 294 -8.39 9.00 16.15
N HIS A 295 -7.56 9.03 15.09
CA HIS A 295 -6.36 8.21 15.01
C HIS A 295 -5.27 8.71 15.97
N VAL A 296 -5.10 10.04 16.12
CA VAL A 296 -4.13 10.62 17.07
C VAL A 296 -4.43 10.18 18.50
N VAL A 297 -5.67 10.30 18.94
CA VAL A 297 -6.08 9.93 20.31
C VAL A 297 -5.85 8.44 20.56
N ARG A 298 -6.29 7.57 19.63
CA ARG A 298 -6.19 6.11 19.79
C ARG A 298 -4.79 5.54 19.64
N THR A 299 -3.85 6.33 19.11
CA THR A 299 -2.45 5.93 18.94
C THR A 299 -1.49 6.83 19.71
N SER A 300 -1.99 7.61 20.68
CA SER A 300 -1.14 8.49 21.49
C SER A 300 -0.31 7.69 22.48
N LEU A 301 0.82 8.27 22.89
CA LEU A 301 1.77 7.70 23.84
C LEU A 301 1.06 7.28 25.14
N GLY A 302 1.21 6.02 25.51
CA GLY A 302 0.60 5.44 26.70
C GLY A 302 -0.84 4.99 26.56
N PHE A 303 -1.52 5.28 25.43
CA PHE A 303 -2.87 4.82 25.16
C PHE A 303 -2.85 3.42 24.53
N ALA A 304 -2.35 2.45 25.30
CA ALA A 304 -2.27 1.06 24.89
C ALA A 304 -3.67 0.43 24.88
N ASP A 305 -4.20 0.25 23.67
CA ASP A 305 -5.54 -0.29 23.39
C ASP A 305 -5.49 -1.09 22.09
N HIS A 306 -6.41 -2.04 21.85
CA HIS A 306 -6.48 -2.83 20.63
C HIS A 306 -6.57 -1.98 19.36
N HIS A 307 -7.21 -0.82 19.42
CA HIS A 307 -7.37 0.06 18.24
C HIS A 307 -6.07 0.39 17.52
N ALA A 308 -4.98 0.67 18.26
CA ALA A 308 -3.69 0.96 17.65
C ALA A 308 -3.13 -0.26 16.90
N PHE A 309 -3.49 -1.46 17.34
CA PHE A 309 -3.07 -2.73 16.76
C PHE A 309 -3.96 -3.09 15.56
N ASP A 310 -5.27 -2.91 15.67
CA ASP A 310 -6.25 -3.17 14.62
C ASP A 310 -5.97 -2.39 13.34
N TYR A 311 -5.55 -1.13 13.46
CA TYR A 311 -5.22 -0.30 12.30
C TYR A 311 -4.09 -0.87 11.46
N ILE A 312 -3.11 -1.57 12.05
CA ILE A 312 -2.02 -2.22 11.31
C ILE A 312 -2.59 -3.31 10.41
N TRP A 313 -3.41 -4.19 10.97
CA TRP A 313 -3.96 -5.34 10.27
C TRP A 313 -4.97 -4.92 9.19
N LEU A 314 -5.79 -3.91 9.50
CA LEU A 314 -6.72 -3.32 8.54
C LEU A 314 -5.97 -2.74 7.33
N MET A 315 -4.94 -1.92 7.57
CA MET A 315 -4.15 -1.31 6.51
C MET A 315 -3.30 -2.34 5.74
N LEU A 316 -2.83 -3.38 6.42
CA LEU A 316 -2.12 -4.48 5.76
C LEU A 316 -3.04 -5.26 4.82
N THR A 317 -4.29 -5.54 5.24
CA THR A 317 -5.33 -6.15 4.39
C THR A 317 -5.62 -5.28 3.17
N ALA A 318 -5.84 -3.98 3.37
CA ALA A 318 -6.13 -3.05 2.28
C ALA A 318 -4.95 -2.94 1.29
N THR A 319 -3.71 -2.83 1.81
CA THR A 319 -2.50 -2.76 1.00
C THR A 319 -2.27 -4.05 0.23
N GLY A 320 -2.51 -5.21 0.86
CA GLY A 320 -2.42 -6.52 0.21
C GLY A 320 -3.45 -6.68 -0.90
N ALA A 321 -4.71 -6.29 -0.65
CA ALA A 321 -5.75 -6.31 -1.68
C ALA A 321 -5.42 -5.38 -2.85
N MET A 322 -4.88 -4.18 -2.57
CA MET A 322 -4.43 -3.25 -3.60
C MET A 322 -3.27 -3.82 -4.43
N ALA A 323 -2.32 -4.51 -3.80
CA ALA A 323 -1.22 -5.16 -4.50
C ALA A 323 -1.72 -6.21 -5.50
N ILE A 324 -2.74 -7.00 -5.13
CA ILE A 324 -3.38 -7.98 -6.03
C ILE A 324 -4.09 -7.27 -7.20
N VAL A 325 -4.79 -6.16 -6.93
CA VAL A 325 -5.49 -5.40 -7.99
C VAL A 325 -4.51 -4.76 -8.97
N ARG A 326 -3.38 -4.27 -8.48
CA ARG A 326 -2.34 -3.66 -9.32
C ARG A 326 -1.64 -4.67 -10.22
N ASP A 327 -1.63 -5.93 -9.85
CA ASP A 327 -0.88 -6.98 -10.49
C ASP A 327 -1.73 -8.26 -10.55
N VAL A 328 -2.87 -8.14 -11.24
CA VAL A 328 -3.78 -9.28 -11.44
C VAL A 328 -3.08 -10.35 -12.30
N PRO A 329 -2.91 -11.59 -11.79
CA PRO A 329 -2.17 -12.60 -12.51
C PRO A 329 -2.88 -13.06 -13.79
N ASP A 330 -2.13 -13.33 -14.83
CA ASP A 330 -2.65 -13.90 -16.07
C ASP A 330 -3.08 -15.36 -15.94
N SER A 331 -2.53 -16.06 -14.95
CA SER A 331 -2.77 -17.49 -14.70
C SER A 331 -3.44 -17.72 -13.33
N LEU A 332 -4.29 -18.74 -13.27
CA LEU A 332 -4.84 -19.23 -12.01
C LEU A 332 -3.89 -20.13 -11.22
N ILE A 333 -2.73 -20.47 -11.81
CA ILE A 333 -1.72 -21.36 -11.18
C ILE A 333 -0.84 -20.53 -10.26
N PRO A 334 -0.82 -20.77 -8.94
CA PRO A 334 -0.05 -19.95 -7.98
C PRO A 334 1.45 -19.87 -8.28
N GLY A 335 2.05 -20.91 -8.86
CA GLY A 335 3.46 -20.93 -9.23
C GLY A 335 3.87 -19.95 -10.34
N GLN A 336 2.88 -19.34 -11.03
CA GLN A 336 3.09 -18.36 -12.08
C GLN A 336 2.77 -16.93 -11.63
N TRP A 337 2.39 -16.74 -10.36
CA TRP A 337 2.10 -15.42 -9.82
C TRP A 337 3.38 -14.63 -9.56
N SER A 338 3.32 -13.34 -9.79
CA SER A 338 4.42 -12.43 -9.52
C SER A 338 4.72 -12.30 -8.02
N ARG A 339 5.86 -11.68 -7.70
CA ARG A 339 6.20 -11.36 -6.30
C ARG A 339 5.19 -10.40 -5.68
N LEU A 340 4.68 -9.42 -6.45
CA LEU A 340 3.72 -8.43 -5.93
C LEU A 340 2.37 -9.09 -5.61
N THR A 341 1.87 -9.97 -6.50
CA THR A 341 0.68 -10.77 -6.24
C THR A 341 0.84 -11.61 -4.96
N TRP A 342 2.00 -12.29 -4.78
CA TRP A 342 2.27 -13.08 -3.59
C TRP A 342 2.36 -12.23 -2.32
N LEU A 343 2.99 -11.05 -2.37
CA LEU A 343 2.99 -10.10 -1.25
C LEU A 343 1.57 -9.67 -0.91
N GLY A 344 0.72 -9.49 -1.93
CA GLY A 344 -0.71 -9.20 -1.75
C GLY A 344 -1.44 -10.34 -1.05
N VAL A 345 -1.25 -11.59 -1.48
CA VAL A 345 -1.83 -12.80 -0.86
C VAL A 345 -1.45 -12.91 0.62
N VAL A 346 -0.14 -12.78 0.92
CA VAL A 346 0.37 -12.82 2.30
C VAL A 346 -0.17 -11.63 3.10
N GLY A 347 -0.20 -10.43 2.52
CA GLY A 347 -0.73 -9.23 3.16
C GLY A 347 -2.22 -9.36 3.54
N VAL A 348 -3.06 -9.88 2.62
CA VAL A 348 -4.47 -10.16 2.91
C VAL A 348 -4.58 -11.25 3.99
N GLY A 349 -3.81 -12.35 3.85
CA GLY A 349 -3.88 -13.47 4.77
C GLY A 349 -3.49 -13.09 6.19
N THR A 350 -2.32 -12.48 6.37
CA THR A 350 -1.85 -12.04 7.68
C THR A 350 -2.68 -10.89 8.24
N GLY A 351 -3.12 -9.97 7.37
CA GLY A 351 -3.98 -8.85 7.78
C GLY A 351 -5.32 -9.31 8.31
N VAL A 352 -6.02 -10.22 7.60
CA VAL A 352 -7.31 -10.79 8.05
C VAL A 352 -7.12 -11.62 9.32
N ALA A 353 -6.10 -12.49 9.38
CA ALA A 353 -5.80 -13.25 10.59
C ALA A 353 -5.53 -12.33 11.79
N GLY A 354 -4.70 -11.28 11.56
CA GLY A 354 -4.41 -10.28 12.57
C GLY A 354 -5.65 -9.55 13.10
N GLN A 355 -6.59 -9.16 12.21
CA GLN A 355 -7.87 -8.54 12.63
C GLN A 355 -8.68 -9.48 13.54
N VAL A 356 -8.78 -10.76 13.17
CA VAL A 356 -9.57 -11.75 13.95
C VAL A 356 -8.93 -12.03 15.30
N LEU A 357 -7.60 -12.09 15.38
CA LEU A 357 -6.87 -12.46 16.60
C LEU A 357 -6.50 -11.27 17.49
N ALA A 358 -6.63 -10.04 17.00
CA ALA A 358 -6.26 -8.84 17.75
C ALA A 358 -7.37 -8.32 18.65
N TRP A 359 -8.63 -8.58 18.29
CA TRP A 359 -9.80 -8.07 19.00
C TRP A 359 -11.02 -9.00 18.81
N GLU A 360 -11.82 -9.17 19.84
CA GLU A 360 -13.02 -10.03 19.82
C GLU A 360 -14.03 -9.63 18.74
N ALA A 361 -14.17 -8.33 18.44
CA ALA A 361 -15.00 -7.84 17.36
C ALA A 361 -14.22 -7.61 16.05
N GLY A 362 -12.96 -8.04 15.96
CA GLY A 362 -12.11 -7.97 14.78
C GLY A 362 -12.74 -8.50 13.48
N PRO A 363 -13.58 -9.54 13.49
CA PRO A 363 -14.33 -9.97 12.31
C PRO A 363 -15.14 -8.85 11.64
N LEU A 364 -15.59 -7.83 12.38
CA LEU A 364 -16.26 -6.66 11.80
C LEU A 364 -15.33 -5.83 10.89
N LEU A 365 -14.03 -5.83 11.17
CA LEU A 365 -13.04 -5.13 10.36
C LEU A 365 -12.80 -5.79 8.99
N VAL A 366 -13.25 -7.04 8.81
CA VAL A 366 -13.19 -7.77 7.53
C VAL A 366 -14.32 -7.34 6.58
N LEU A 367 -15.40 -6.69 7.08
CA LEU A 367 -16.55 -6.28 6.27
C LEU A 367 -16.16 -5.43 5.03
N PRO A 368 -15.22 -4.47 5.09
CA PRO A 368 -14.78 -3.76 3.88
C PRO A 368 -14.26 -4.69 2.79
N LEU A 369 -13.51 -5.74 3.15
CA LEU A 369 -13.04 -6.75 2.20
C LEU A 369 -14.20 -7.57 1.61
N VAL A 370 -15.19 -7.93 2.42
CA VAL A 370 -16.39 -8.65 1.97
C VAL A 370 -17.19 -7.84 0.93
N VAL A 371 -17.20 -6.51 1.05
CA VAL A 371 -17.84 -5.61 0.05
C VAL A 371 -16.93 -5.41 -1.17
N PHE A 372 -15.63 -5.24 -0.94
CA PHE A 372 -14.64 -4.99 -1.99
C PHE A 372 -14.55 -6.15 -3.00
N VAL A 373 -14.56 -7.40 -2.54
CA VAL A 373 -14.39 -8.59 -3.38
C VAL A 373 -15.48 -8.70 -4.46
N PRO A 374 -16.80 -8.70 -4.16
CA PRO A 374 -17.83 -8.79 -5.19
C PRO A 374 -17.89 -7.55 -6.08
N LEU A 375 -17.61 -6.35 -5.53
CA LEU A 375 -17.56 -5.13 -6.32
C LEU A 375 -16.43 -5.20 -7.37
N SER A 376 -15.24 -5.57 -6.97
CA SER A 376 -14.09 -5.70 -7.86
C SER A 376 -14.29 -6.81 -8.91
N ALA A 377 -14.90 -7.93 -8.53
CA ALA A 377 -15.27 -9.00 -9.45
C ALA A 377 -16.30 -8.53 -10.50
N THR A 378 -17.28 -7.74 -10.06
CA THR A 378 -18.30 -7.16 -10.97
C THR A 378 -17.67 -6.18 -11.96
N LEU A 379 -16.74 -5.33 -11.49
CA LEU A 379 -16.02 -4.41 -12.36
C LEU A 379 -15.15 -5.16 -13.37
N ALA A 380 -14.45 -6.21 -12.94
CA ALA A 380 -13.64 -7.05 -13.84
C ALA A 380 -14.50 -7.67 -14.96
N VAL A 381 -15.70 -8.19 -14.63
CA VAL A 381 -16.65 -8.72 -15.65
C VAL A 381 -17.12 -7.63 -16.59
N ARG A 382 -17.47 -6.45 -16.05
CA ARG A 382 -17.93 -5.30 -16.86
C ARG A 382 -16.88 -4.87 -17.88
N ASP A 383 -15.61 -4.91 -17.48
CA ASP A 383 -14.48 -4.50 -18.33
C ASP A 383 -13.98 -5.65 -19.24
N GLY A 384 -14.74 -6.77 -19.32
CA GLY A 384 -14.43 -7.93 -20.19
C GLY A 384 -13.35 -8.87 -19.63
N GLY A 385 -12.88 -8.63 -18.40
CA GLY A 385 -11.87 -9.45 -17.73
C GLY A 385 -12.46 -10.68 -17.05
N SER A 386 -11.58 -11.61 -16.67
CA SER A 386 -11.95 -12.78 -15.86
C SER A 386 -11.92 -12.46 -14.37
N PRO A 387 -13.05 -12.49 -13.65
CA PRO A 387 -13.06 -12.26 -12.21
C PRO A 387 -12.25 -13.31 -11.44
N LEU A 388 -12.10 -14.52 -11.97
CA LEU A 388 -11.36 -15.60 -11.32
C LEU A 388 -9.87 -15.27 -11.13
N ARG A 389 -9.28 -14.49 -12.04
CA ARG A 389 -7.87 -14.05 -11.91
C ARG A 389 -7.65 -13.16 -10.70
N LEU A 390 -8.63 -12.33 -10.35
CA LEU A 390 -8.61 -11.50 -9.15
C LEU A 390 -9.00 -12.30 -7.90
N LEU A 391 -10.03 -13.14 -8.02
CA LEU A 391 -10.57 -13.89 -6.89
C LEU A 391 -9.61 -14.97 -6.38
N ALA A 392 -8.84 -15.62 -7.26
CA ALA A 392 -7.94 -16.71 -6.87
C ALA A 392 -6.89 -16.28 -5.83
N PRO A 393 -6.09 -15.20 -6.05
CA PRO A 393 -5.15 -14.73 -5.04
C PRO A 393 -5.84 -14.20 -3.77
N LEU A 394 -6.97 -13.49 -3.88
CA LEU A 394 -7.74 -13.04 -2.71
C LEU A 394 -8.22 -14.23 -1.87
N THR A 395 -8.76 -15.28 -2.51
CA THR A 395 -9.17 -16.52 -1.82
C THR A 395 -7.97 -17.23 -1.19
N GLY A 396 -6.82 -17.24 -1.86
CA GLY A 396 -5.56 -17.74 -1.31
C GLY A 396 -5.19 -17.01 -0.01
N GLY A 397 -5.30 -15.68 0.02
CA GLY A 397 -5.07 -14.87 1.22
C GLY A 397 -6.05 -15.23 2.35
N VAL A 398 -7.35 -15.28 2.07
CA VAL A 398 -8.37 -15.69 3.06
C VAL A 398 -8.12 -17.11 3.54
N GLY A 399 -7.66 -18.02 2.67
CA GLY A 399 -7.27 -19.38 3.04
C GLY A 399 -6.11 -19.40 4.05
N ILE A 400 -5.08 -18.56 3.85
CA ILE A 400 -4.00 -18.38 4.84
C ILE A 400 -4.56 -17.88 6.17
N ALA A 401 -5.46 -16.89 6.16
CA ALA A 401 -6.09 -16.39 7.37
C ALA A 401 -6.85 -17.49 8.11
N ALA A 402 -7.66 -18.30 7.41
CA ALA A 402 -8.41 -19.39 7.99
C ALA A 402 -7.51 -20.48 8.62
N ILE A 403 -6.36 -20.77 7.99
CA ILE A 403 -5.38 -21.71 8.55
C ILE A 403 -4.77 -21.14 9.84
N VAL A 404 -4.32 -19.88 9.80
CA VAL A 404 -3.70 -19.23 10.96
C VAL A 404 -4.68 -19.14 12.12
N THR A 405 -5.90 -18.66 11.90
CA THR A 405 -6.92 -18.53 12.95
C THR A 405 -7.46 -19.87 13.44
N GLY A 406 -7.40 -20.93 12.64
CA GLY A 406 -7.82 -22.28 13.03
C GLY A 406 -6.78 -23.04 13.87
N ILE A 407 -5.55 -22.53 14.00
CA ILE A 407 -4.50 -23.09 14.86
C ILE A 407 -4.62 -22.53 16.29
N PHE A 408 -5.20 -21.35 16.44
CA PHE A 408 -5.41 -20.66 17.72
C PHE A 408 -6.84 -20.88 18.24
#